data_9f15e72177caf52f863648108bff7751
#
_entry.id   9f15e72177caf52f863648108bff7751
#
_cell.length_a   1.000
_cell.length_b   1.000
_cell.length_c   1.000
_cell.angle_alpha   90.00
_cell.angle_beta   90.00
_cell.angle_gamma   90.00
#
_symmetry.space_group_name_H-M   'P 1'
#
loop_
_entity.id
_entity.type
_entity.pdbx_description
1 polymer ?
#
loop_
_entity_poly.entity_id
_entity_poly.type
_entity_poly.pdbx_seq_one_letter_code
_entity_poly.pdbx_strand_id
1 'polypeptide(L)'
;MKELAEKLLTIDGAAEKILAGCSYEELTAENNEVREELENFLQENGYKSDFPDYCFTAKTWLEDKERFFQVLRPLLKNPAGEGMSQEEGLTYYQELFTKMTAGLSDRKKAEVRQLCEYYRTYHVQRERTQYLWEGCFYACRKRLKRIAGILSVPEEDLLYLRYEELQNVIRNGAVPDREREIISRRKEYR
;
A
#
# COMPACT_ATOMS: atom_id res chain seq x y z
N MET A 1 2.21 10.71 -3.59
CA MET A 1 2.95 10.18 -4.77
C MET A 1 3.23 11.28 -5.79
N LYS A 2 2.21 12.02 -6.29
CA LYS A 2 2.43 13.10 -7.28
C LYS A 2 3.38 14.19 -6.73
N GLU A 3 3.11 14.68 -5.53
CA GLU A 3 3.96 15.66 -4.84
C GLU A 3 5.41 15.16 -4.63
N LEU A 4 5.59 13.88 -4.29
CA LEU A 4 6.92 13.28 -4.21
C LEU A 4 7.61 13.25 -5.57
N ALA A 5 6.89 12.87 -6.65
CA ALA A 5 7.46 12.86 -7.98
C ALA A 5 7.89 14.27 -8.43
N GLU A 6 7.07 15.30 -8.15
CA GLU A 6 7.39 16.70 -8.42
C GLU A 6 8.65 17.13 -7.68
N LYS A 7 8.81 16.80 -6.41
CA LYS A 7 10.02 17.08 -5.63
C LYS A 7 11.26 16.37 -6.19
N LEU A 8 11.15 15.08 -6.50
CA LEU A 8 12.28 14.32 -7.06
C LEU A 8 12.74 14.84 -8.43
N LEU A 9 11.84 15.45 -9.21
CA LEU A 9 12.19 16.10 -10.47
C LEU A 9 12.99 17.39 -10.28
N THR A 10 12.93 18.03 -9.10
CA THR A 10 13.75 19.21 -8.79
C THR A 10 15.14 18.87 -8.27
N ILE A 11 15.39 17.63 -7.87
CA ILE A 11 16.69 17.16 -7.39
C ILE A 11 17.50 16.64 -8.56
N ASP A 12 18.71 17.18 -8.74
CA ASP A 12 19.57 16.89 -9.89
C ASP A 12 19.90 15.38 -10.02
N GLY A 13 19.61 14.82 -11.19
CA GLY A 13 19.85 13.43 -11.54
C GLY A 13 18.99 12.39 -10.82
N ALA A 14 18.11 12.77 -9.89
CA ALA A 14 17.33 11.81 -9.11
C ALA A 14 16.31 11.04 -9.95
N ALA A 15 15.53 11.77 -10.74
CA ALA A 15 14.50 11.18 -11.60
C ALA A 15 15.12 10.30 -12.69
N GLU A 16 16.21 10.76 -13.33
CA GLU A 16 16.92 10.02 -14.37
C GLU A 16 17.44 8.67 -13.85
N LYS A 17 18.04 8.65 -12.66
CA LYS A 17 18.55 7.42 -12.03
C LYS A 17 17.42 6.44 -11.72
N ILE A 18 16.30 6.91 -11.17
CA ILE A 18 15.12 6.05 -10.90
C ILE A 18 14.58 5.48 -12.22
N LEU A 19 14.49 6.29 -13.27
CA LEU A 19 14.02 5.87 -14.59
C LEU A 19 14.98 4.92 -15.29
N ALA A 20 16.29 5.08 -15.06
CA ALA A 20 17.33 4.17 -15.55
C ALA A 20 17.36 2.81 -14.83
N GLY A 21 16.57 2.64 -13.74
CA GLY A 21 16.48 1.38 -13.02
C GLY A 21 17.42 1.26 -11.83
N CYS A 22 18.00 2.36 -11.35
CA CYS A 22 18.76 2.38 -10.10
C CYS A 22 17.90 1.84 -8.95
N SER A 23 18.51 1.03 -8.06
CA SER A 23 17.84 0.52 -6.88
C SER A 23 17.64 1.61 -5.82
N TYR A 24 16.70 1.35 -4.88
CA TYR A 24 16.45 2.26 -3.76
C TYR A 24 17.71 2.47 -2.91
N GLU A 25 18.43 1.39 -2.63
CA GLU A 25 19.63 1.38 -1.79
C GLU A 25 20.77 2.15 -2.45
N GLU A 26 21.02 1.96 -3.74
CA GLU A 26 22.04 2.69 -4.49
C GLU A 26 21.75 4.19 -4.51
N LEU A 27 20.52 4.55 -4.86
CA LEU A 27 20.12 5.95 -4.96
C LEU A 27 20.22 6.69 -3.62
N THR A 28 19.74 6.06 -2.54
CA THR A 28 19.76 6.66 -1.19
C THR A 28 21.15 6.69 -0.55
N ALA A 29 22.08 5.83 -0.99
CA ALA A 29 23.47 5.87 -0.58
C ALA A 29 24.24 7.03 -1.22
N GLU A 30 23.88 7.39 -2.46
CA GLU A 30 24.58 8.42 -3.23
C GLU A 30 24.05 9.84 -2.97
N ASN A 31 22.78 10.00 -2.62
CA ASN A 31 22.13 11.31 -2.48
C ASN A 31 21.30 11.40 -1.19
N ASN A 32 21.79 12.20 -0.23
CA ASN A 32 21.13 12.39 1.06
C ASN A 32 19.78 13.10 0.96
N GLU A 33 19.64 14.06 0.05
CA GLU A 33 18.40 14.81 -0.14
C GLU A 33 17.29 13.90 -0.69
N VAL A 34 17.63 13.07 -1.68
CA VAL A 34 16.71 12.05 -2.21
C VAL A 34 16.33 11.05 -1.11
N ARG A 35 17.29 10.62 -0.29
CA ARG A 35 17.03 9.72 0.82
C ARG A 35 16.01 10.32 1.79
N GLU A 36 16.19 11.56 2.22
CA GLU A 36 15.28 12.24 3.16
C GLU A 36 13.86 12.35 2.59
N GLU A 37 13.70 12.74 1.33
CA GLU A 37 12.39 12.83 0.70
C GLU A 37 11.69 11.47 0.57
N LEU A 38 12.44 10.42 0.18
CA LEU A 38 11.90 9.07 0.08
C LEU A 38 11.54 8.48 1.46
N GLU A 39 12.40 8.65 2.46
CA GLU A 39 12.16 8.16 3.81
C GLU A 39 10.97 8.86 4.47
N ASN A 40 10.87 10.19 4.36
CA ASN A 40 9.73 10.95 4.87
C ASN A 40 8.42 10.50 4.23
N PHE A 41 8.42 10.34 2.91
CA PHE A 41 7.24 9.84 2.20
C PHE A 41 6.84 8.43 2.65
N LEU A 42 7.82 7.53 2.77
CA LEU A 42 7.58 6.15 3.19
C LEU A 42 7.18 6.04 4.67
N GLN A 43 7.64 6.95 5.52
CA GLN A 43 7.18 7.01 6.91
C GLN A 43 5.68 7.29 7.00
N GLU A 44 5.17 8.17 6.15
CA GLU A 44 3.76 8.55 6.13
C GLU A 44 2.88 7.59 5.31
N ASN A 45 3.42 7.04 4.22
CA ASN A 45 2.64 6.31 3.21
C ASN A 45 3.09 4.87 2.99
N GLY A 46 4.15 4.42 3.64
CA GLY A 46 4.85 3.18 3.32
C GLY A 46 4.11 1.89 3.67
N TYR A 47 3.00 1.96 4.42
CA TYR A 47 2.16 0.79 4.70
C TYR A 47 1.28 0.38 3.50
N LYS A 48 1.18 1.21 2.47
CA LYS A 48 0.44 0.86 1.27
C LYS A 48 1.03 -0.36 0.58
N SER A 49 0.14 -1.21 0.08
CA SER A 49 0.44 -2.31 -0.82
C SER A 49 -0.30 -2.11 -2.13
N ASP A 50 0.15 -2.78 -3.19
CA ASP A 50 -0.51 -2.72 -4.49
C ASP A 50 -1.72 -3.66 -4.59
N PHE A 51 -1.96 -4.45 -3.55
CA PHE A 51 -3.08 -5.38 -3.50
C PHE A 51 -4.21 -4.77 -2.68
N PRO A 52 -5.37 -4.49 -3.31
CA PRO A 52 -6.50 -3.85 -2.63
C PRO A 52 -7.24 -4.76 -1.65
N ASP A 53 -6.86 -6.02 -1.52
CA ASP A 53 -7.70 -7.07 -0.93
C ASP A 53 -7.34 -7.45 0.52
N TYR A 54 -6.87 -6.53 1.33
CA TYR A 54 -6.51 -6.82 2.75
C TYR A 54 -5.67 -8.11 2.91
N CYS A 55 -4.76 -8.34 1.94
CA CYS A 55 -3.99 -9.56 1.89
C CYS A 55 -2.85 -9.52 2.91
N PHE A 56 -2.90 -10.42 3.89
CA PHE A 56 -1.84 -10.52 4.90
C PHE A 56 -0.46 -10.79 4.30
N THR A 57 -0.40 -11.46 3.16
CA THR A 57 0.86 -11.81 2.47
C THR A 57 1.38 -10.72 1.54
N ALA A 58 0.58 -9.69 1.25
CA ALA A 58 1.01 -8.59 0.41
C ALA A 58 2.07 -7.75 1.14
N LYS A 59 3.21 -7.57 0.48
CA LYS A 59 4.27 -6.70 0.99
C LYS A 59 3.88 -5.23 0.82
N THR A 60 4.17 -4.43 1.83
CA THR A 60 4.01 -2.98 1.77
C THR A 60 5.22 -2.34 1.08
N TRP A 61 5.11 -1.09 0.69
CA TRP A 61 6.24 -0.33 0.12
C TRP A 61 7.44 -0.21 1.09
N LEU A 62 7.22 -0.30 2.40
CA LEU A 62 8.30 -0.41 3.39
C LEU A 62 9.08 -1.72 3.30
N GLU A 63 8.42 -2.80 2.86
CA GLU A 63 9.01 -4.13 2.73
C GLU A 63 9.57 -4.41 1.33
N ASP A 64 9.04 -3.72 0.31
CA ASP A 64 9.42 -3.88 -1.09
C ASP A 64 9.63 -2.50 -1.75
N LYS A 65 10.87 -2.02 -1.67
CA LYS A 65 11.27 -0.71 -2.20
C LYS A 65 11.27 -0.68 -3.73
N GLU A 66 11.57 -1.82 -4.36
CA GLU A 66 11.55 -1.89 -5.82
C GLU A 66 10.11 -1.76 -6.33
N ARG A 67 9.16 -2.38 -5.66
CA ARG A 67 7.74 -2.22 -5.99
C ARG A 67 7.27 -0.77 -5.83
N PHE A 68 7.72 -0.10 -4.78
CA PHE A 68 7.49 1.34 -4.61
C PHE A 68 8.03 2.15 -5.80
N PHE A 69 9.24 1.87 -6.28
CA PHE A 69 9.81 2.53 -7.46
C PHE A 69 9.05 2.22 -8.75
N GLN A 70 8.51 0.99 -8.91
CA GLN A 70 7.65 0.65 -10.06
C GLN A 70 6.41 1.54 -10.13
N VAL A 71 5.82 1.89 -8.98
CA VAL A 71 4.66 2.80 -8.91
C VAL A 71 5.09 4.26 -9.13
N LEU A 72 6.28 4.64 -8.73
CA LEU A 72 6.81 6.00 -8.86
C LEU A 72 7.26 6.33 -10.29
N ARG A 73 7.90 5.38 -11.00
CA ARG A 73 8.45 5.58 -12.36
C ARG A 73 7.45 6.16 -13.38
N PRO A 74 6.20 5.68 -13.49
CA PRO A 74 5.22 6.29 -14.39
C PRO A 74 4.94 7.77 -14.10
N LEU A 75 4.92 8.16 -12.82
CA LEU A 75 4.68 9.54 -12.39
C LEU A 75 5.87 10.45 -12.71
N LEU A 76 7.09 9.92 -12.62
CA LEU A 76 8.30 10.65 -13.04
C LEU A 76 8.37 10.85 -14.56
N LYS A 77 7.87 9.87 -15.35
CA LYS A 77 7.80 9.98 -16.81
C LYS A 77 6.77 11.00 -17.27
N ASN A 78 5.67 11.10 -16.57
CA ASN A 78 4.57 12.01 -16.90
C ASN A 78 4.05 12.73 -15.65
N PRO A 79 4.80 13.71 -15.13
CA PRO A 79 4.43 14.43 -13.90
C PRO A 79 3.15 15.23 -14.03
N ALA A 80 2.84 15.71 -15.23
CA ALA A 80 1.57 16.38 -15.50
C ALA A 80 0.38 15.44 -15.40
N GLY A 81 0.63 14.11 -15.59
CA GLY A 81 -0.36 13.02 -15.47
C GLY A 81 -1.62 13.27 -16.31
N GLU A 82 -2.33 12.22 -16.69
CA GLU A 82 -3.69 12.35 -17.26
C GLU A 82 -4.74 12.72 -16.19
N GLY A 83 -4.31 12.99 -14.96
CA GLY A 83 -5.18 13.36 -13.85
C GLY A 83 -5.56 14.84 -13.90
N MET A 84 -6.84 15.13 -13.85
CA MET A 84 -7.35 16.48 -13.64
C MET A 84 -6.74 17.09 -12.36
N SER A 85 -6.40 18.36 -12.40
CA SER A 85 -6.12 19.12 -11.17
C SER A 85 -7.35 19.06 -10.24
N GLN A 86 -7.16 19.39 -8.97
CA GLN A 86 -8.28 19.39 -8.03
C GLN A 86 -9.41 20.35 -8.47
N GLU A 87 -9.06 21.47 -9.07
CA GLU A 87 -9.99 22.48 -9.57
C GLU A 87 -10.73 22.00 -10.83
N GLU A 88 -10.01 21.40 -11.78
CA GLU A 88 -10.61 20.77 -12.97
C GLU A 88 -11.52 19.61 -12.57
N GLY A 89 -11.12 18.78 -11.61
CA GLY A 89 -11.94 17.69 -11.09
C GLY A 89 -13.23 18.16 -10.42
N LEU A 90 -13.19 19.27 -9.68
CA LEU A 90 -14.39 19.89 -9.10
C LEU A 90 -15.32 20.46 -10.17
N THR A 91 -14.78 21.14 -11.17
CA THR A 91 -15.54 21.67 -12.30
C THR A 91 -16.21 20.55 -13.09
N TYR A 92 -15.44 19.52 -13.45
CA TYR A 92 -15.96 18.34 -14.14
C TYR A 92 -17.08 17.66 -13.34
N TYR A 93 -16.89 17.50 -12.01
CA TYR A 93 -17.93 16.93 -11.15
C TYR A 93 -19.21 17.77 -11.16
N GLN A 94 -19.10 19.10 -11.10
CA GLN A 94 -20.27 20.00 -11.12
C GLN A 94 -21.01 19.93 -12.45
N GLU A 95 -20.30 19.90 -13.55
CA GLU A 95 -20.88 19.76 -14.89
C GLU A 95 -21.59 18.42 -15.04
N LEU A 96 -20.91 17.32 -14.65
CA LEU A 96 -21.48 15.98 -14.69
C LEU A 96 -22.71 15.87 -13.82
N PHE A 97 -22.67 16.37 -12.58
CA PHE A 97 -23.80 16.38 -11.67
C PHE A 97 -24.98 17.15 -12.26
N THR A 98 -24.75 18.33 -12.83
CA THR A 98 -25.78 19.16 -13.47
C THR A 98 -26.42 18.41 -14.64
N LYS A 99 -25.60 17.81 -15.51
CA LYS A 99 -26.06 17.02 -16.65
C LYS A 99 -26.90 15.82 -16.23
N MET A 100 -26.43 15.05 -15.25
CA MET A 100 -27.12 13.84 -14.78
C MET A 100 -28.43 14.14 -14.04
N THR A 101 -28.56 15.33 -13.43
CA THR A 101 -29.72 15.70 -12.63
C THR A 101 -30.66 16.67 -13.35
N ALA A 102 -30.43 17.00 -14.62
CA ALA A 102 -31.17 18.03 -15.36
C ALA A 102 -32.70 17.82 -15.38
N GLY A 103 -33.15 16.55 -15.45
CA GLY A 103 -34.58 16.19 -15.46
C GLY A 103 -35.21 15.99 -14.06
N LEU A 104 -34.46 16.22 -12.98
CA LEU A 104 -34.95 15.99 -11.63
C LEU A 104 -35.51 17.27 -11.00
N SER A 105 -36.52 17.14 -10.10
CA SER A 105 -36.94 18.23 -9.24
C SER A 105 -35.84 18.62 -8.25
N ASP A 106 -35.88 19.86 -7.73
CA ASP A 106 -34.85 20.38 -6.82
C ASP A 106 -34.72 19.54 -5.54
N ARG A 107 -35.81 19.00 -5.04
CA ARG A 107 -35.80 18.06 -3.92
C ARG A 107 -34.99 16.80 -4.25
N LYS A 108 -35.21 16.19 -5.42
CA LYS A 108 -34.48 15.00 -5.86
C LYS A 108 -33.00 15.31 -6.13
N LYS A 109 -32.69 16.48 -6.68
CA LYS A 109 -31.30 16.94 -6.85
C LYS A 109 -30.57 17.03 -5.50
N ALA A 110 -31.24 17.58 -4.49
CA ALA A 110 -30.68 17.65 -3.13
C ALA A 110 -30.41 16.25 -2.53
N GLU A 111 -31.37 15.32 -2.69
CA GLU A 111 -31.21 13.93 -2.24
C GLU A 111 -30.03 13.24 -2.93
N VAL A 112 -29.90 13.39 -4.26
CA VAL A 112 -28.76 12.83 -5.02
C VAL A 112 -27.43 13.44 -4.56
N ARG A 113 -27.38 14.76 -4.34
CA ARG A 113 -26.18 15.43 -3.82
C ARG A 113 -25.77 14.87 -2.47
N GLN A 114 -26.70 14.69 -1.57
CA GLN A 114 -26.45 14.10 -0.25
C GLN A 114 -25.91 12.67 -0.36
N LEU A 115 -26.45 11.85 -1.26
CA LEU A 115 -25.94 10.50 -1.52
C LEU A 115 -24.50 10.52 -2.05
N CYS A 116 -24.17 11.43 -2.98
CA CYS A 116 -22.81 11.61 -3.47
C CYS A 116 -21.83 12.01 -2.37
N GLU A 117 -22.22 12.90 -1.46
CA GLU A 117 -21.41 13.29 -0.30
C GLU A 117 -21.19 12.11 0.68
N TYR A 118 -22.22 11.32 0.95
CA TYR A 118 -22.08 10.11 1.76
C TYR A 118 -21.15 9.10 1.11
N TYR A 119 -21.31 8.86 -0.19
CA TYR A 119 -20.43 7.94 -0.92
C TYR A 119 -18.97 8.39 -0.88
N ARG A 120 -18.72 9.68 -1.12
CA ARG A 120 -17.39 10.28 -1.05
C ARG A 120 -16.77 10.10 0.34
N THR A 121 -17.52 10.43 1.39
CA THR A 121 -17.08 10.29 2.77
C THR A 121 -16.77 8.84 3.12
N TYR A 122 -17.66 7.91 2.73
CA TYR A 122 -17.45 6.48 2.93
C TYR A 122 -16.20 5.99 2.21
N HIS A 123 -15.99 6.39 0.96
CA HIS A 123 -14.81 6.00 0.19
C HIS A 123 -13.52 6.45 0.87
N VAL A 124 -13.44 7.71 1.32
CA VAL A 124 -12.28 8.22 2.06
C VAL A 124 -12.04 7.45 3.37
N GLN A 125 -13.11 7.14 4.11
CA GLN A 125 -12.97 6.36 5.34
C GLN A 125 -12.53 4.92 5.07
N ARG A 126 -13.02 4.31 4.00
CA ARG A 126 -12.59 2.98 3.57
C ARG A 126 -11.08 2.96 3.28
N GLU A 127 -10.58 3.92 2.51
CA GLU A 127 -9.15 4.01 2.20
C GLU A 127 -8.27 4.21 3.45
N ARG A 128 -8.73 5.05 4.39
CA ARG A 128 -8.06 5.23 5.69
C ARG A 128 -8.04 3.95 6.51
N THR A 129 -9.16 3.24 6.55
CA THR A 129 -9.26 1.96 7.27
C THR A 129 -8.35 0.91 6.65
N GLN A 130 -8.31 0.83 5.32
CA GLN A 130 -7.40 -0.07 4.60
C GLN A 130 -5.94 0.22 4.97
N TYR A 131 -5.53 1.46 4.95
CA TYR A 131 -4.16 1.86 5.34
C TYR A 131 -3.80 1.43 6.78
N LEU A 132 -4.73 1.58 7.73
CA LEU A 132 -4.54 1.12 9.11
C LEU A 132 -4.40 -0.40 9.19
N TRP A 133 -5.21 -1.17 8.45
CA TRP A 133 -5.10 -2.62 8.38
C TRP A 133 -3.77 -3.08 7.78
N GLU A 134 -3.32 -2.45 6.71
CA GLU A 134 -2.02 -2.72 6.10
C GLU A 134 -0.88 -2.47 7.10
N GLY A 135 -0.95 -1.42 7.91
CA GLY A 135 -0.04 -1.16 9.01
C GLY A 135 -0.07 -2.25 10.09
N CYS A 136 -1.26 -2.74 10.45
CA CYS A 136 -1.41 -3.87 11.38
C CYS A 136 -0.79 -5.16 10.82
N PHE A 137 -1.04 -5.47 9.55
CA PHE A 137 -0.47 -6.63 8.90
C PHE A 137 1.06 -6.55 8.80
N TYR A 138 1.60 -5.39 8.45
CA TYR A 138 3.04 -5.15 8.49
C TYR A 138 3.64 -5.43 9.88
N ALA A 139 3.01 -4.90 10.94
CA ALA A 139 3.48 -5.12 12.31
C ALA A 139 3.42 -6.60 12.72
N CYS A 140 2.38 -7.33 12.28
CA CYS A 140 2.24 -8.77 12.50
C CYS A 140 3.32 -9.55 11.74
N ARG A 141 3.54 -9.26 10.44
CA ARG A 141 4.59 -9.91 9.64
C ARG A 141 5.97 -9.71 10.24
N LYS A 142 6.28 -8.48 10.67
CA LYS A 142 7.57 -8.20 11.33
C LYS A 142 7.79 -9.08 12.57
N ARG A 143 6.74 -9.34 13.35
CA ARG A 143 6.80 -10.25 14.51
C ARG A 143 6.92 -11.71 14.08
N LEU A 144 6.16 -12.16 13.10
CA LEU A 144 6.25 -13.51 12.55
C LEU A 144 7.63 -13.80 11.99
N LYS A 145 8.23 -12.88 11.25
CA LYS A 145 9.60 -12.97 10.75
C LYS A 145 10.62 -13.18 11.89
N ARG A 146 10.45 -12.44 13.00
CA ARG A 146 11.30 -12.62 14.18
C ARG A 146 11.12 -14.00 14.83
N ILE A 147 9.86 -14.46 14.96
CA ILE A 147 9.54 -15.78 15.49
C ILE A 147 10.12 -16.87 14.60
N ALA A 148 9.95 -16.77 13.28
CA ALA A 148 10.50 -17.69 12.30
C ALA A 148 12.03 -17.80 12.41
N GLY A 149 12.72 -16.67 12.59
CA GLY A 149 14.17 -16.64 12.82
C GLY A 149 14.58 -17.37 14.11
N ILE A 150 13.84 -17.17 15.21
CA ILE A 150 14.10 -17.87 16.49
C ILE A 150 13.88 -19.38 16.36
N LEU A 151 12.83 -19.78 15.62
CA LEU A 151 12.46 -21.17 15.40
C LEU A 151 13.27 -21.85 14.29
N SER A 152 14.10 -21.08 13.56
CA SER A 152 14.86 -21.55 12.39
C SER A 152 13.99 -22.21 11.32
N VAL A 153 12.84 -21.60 11.02
CA VAL A 153 11.89 -22.03 9.97
C VAL A 153 11.61 -20.90 8.99
N PRO A 154 11.18 -21.20 7.75
CA PRO A 154 10.72 -20.19 6.82
C PRO A 154 9.53 -19.40 7.39
N GLU A 155 9.52 -18.08 7.22
CA GLU A 155 8.41 -17.22 7.68
C GLU A 155 7.06 -17.66 7.10
N GLU A 156 7.07 -18.07 5.84
CA GLU A 156 5.89 -18.54 5.12
C GLU A 156 5.24 -19.76 5.79
N ASP A 157 6.01 -20.61 6.43
CA ASP A 157 5.51 -21.80 7.10
C ASP A 157 4.59 -21.46 8.25
N LEU A 158 4.88 -20.38 8.98
CA LEU A 158 4.05 -19.92 10.08
C LEU A 158 2.68 -19.39 9.62
N LEU A 159 2.56 -18.95 8.37
CA LEU A 159 1.29 -18.50 7.80
C LEU A 159 0.30 -19.62 7.50
N TYR A 160 0.76 -20.88 7.47
CA TYR A 160 -0.10 -22.05 7.33
C TYR A 160 -0.65 -22.55 8.67
N LEU A 161 -0.20 -22.00 9.80
CA LEU A 161 -0.69 -22.34 11.12
C LEU A 161 -1.89 -21.48 11.52
N ARG A 162 -2.86 -22.10 12.17
CA ARG A 162 -3.92 -21.37 12.88
C ARG A 162 -3.36 -20.75 14.15
N TYR A 163 -4.09 -19.81 14.73
CA TYR A 163 -3.64 -19.08 15.91
C TYR A 163 -3.24 -20.00 17.07
N GLU A 164 -4.04 -21.03 17.38
CA GLU A 164 -3.78 -21.98 18.46
C GLU A 164 -2.55 -22.84 18.17
N GLU A 165 -2.37 -23.27 16.91
CA GLU A 165 -1.21 -24.05 16.46
C GLU A 165 0.07 -23.20 16.56
N LEU A 166 0.00 -21.93 16.13
CA LEU A 166 1.11 -20.99 16.26
C LEU A 166 1.47 -20.74 17.74
N GLN A 167 0.48 -20.58 18.62
CA GLN A 167 0.73 -20.46 20.05
C GLN A 167 1.44 -21.70 20.62
N ASN A 168 1.04 -22.90 20.18
CA ASN A 168 1.68 -24.15 20.59
C ASN A 168 3.16 -24.19 20.16
N VAL A 169 3.44 -23.85 18.91
CA VAL A 169 4.80 -23.74 18.37
C VAL A 169 5.65 -22.76 19.18
N ILE A 170 5.11 -21.57 19.49
CA ILE A 170 5.82 -20.57 20.28
C ILE A 170 6.12 -21.08 21.71
N ARG A 171 5.14 -21.72 22.37
CA ARG A 171 5.33 -22.27 23.73
C ARG A 171 6.37 -23.39 23.79
N ASN A 172 6.44 -24.19 22.74
CA ASN A 172 7.41 -25.30 22.66
C ASN A 172 8.82 -24.82 22.24
N GLY A 173 8.96 -23.61 21.75
CA GLY A 173 10.24 -23.10 21.22
C GLY A 173 10.74 -23.83 19.96
N ALA A 174 9.90 -24.65 19.35
CA ALA A 174 10.18 -25.43 18.15
C ALA A 174 8.87 -25.76 17.43
N VAL A 175 8.94 -26.12 16.16
CA VAL A 175 7.78 -26.62 15.41
C VAL A 175 7.68 -28.13 15.63
N PRO A 176 6.69 -28.62 16.38
CA PRO A 176 6.52 -30.06 16.61
C PRO A 176 6.17 -30.82 15.31
N ASP A 177 6.39 -32.11 15.24
CA ASP A 177 6.18 -32.92 14.03
C ASP A 177 4.74 -32.83 13.51
N ARG A 178 3.78 -32.79 14.41
CA ARG A 178 2.35 -32.61 14.08
C ARG A 178 2.11 -31.29 13.28
N GLU A 179 2.66 -30.19 13.74
CA GLU A 179 2.52 -28.89 13.11
C GLU A 179 3.29 -28.85 11.78
N ARG A 180 4.43 -29.52 11.66
CA ARG A 180 5.16 -29.70 10.38
C ARG A 180 4.31 -30.45 9.35
N GLU A 181 3.64 -31.52 9.76
CA GLU A 181 2.73 -32.27 8.88
C GLU A 181 1.54 -31.42 8.44
N ILE A 182 0.97 -30.64 9.37
CA ILE A 182 -0.12 -29.68 9.06
C ILE A 182 0.32 -28.65 8.04
N ILE A 183 1.50 -28.05 8.21
CA ILE A 183 2.09 -27.09 7.27
C ILE A 183 2.24 -27.74 5.89
N SER A 184 2.89 -28.89 5.82
CA SER A 184 3.13 -29.60 4.55
C SER A 184 1.82 -29.85 3.81
N ARG A 185 0.84 -30.44 4.49
CA ARG A 185 -0.47 -30.72 3.92
C ARG A 185 -1.21 -29.47 3.43
N ARG A 186 -1.17 -28.36 4.20
CA ARG A 186 -1.84 -27.12 3.80
C ARG A 186 -1.14 -26.42 2.63
N LYS A 187 0.16 -26.62 2.44
CA LYS A 187 0.89 -26.15 1.25
C LYS A 187 0.44 -26.85 -0.03
N GLU A 188 0.09 -28.10 0.02
CA GLU A 188 -0.36 -28.90 -1.12
C GLU A 188 -1.73 -28.45 -1.66
N TYR A 189 -2.55 -27.80 -0.82
CA TYR A 189 -3.91 -27.34 -1.21
C TYR A 189 -3.98 -25.87 -1.67
N ARG A 190 -2.85 -25.21 -1.84
CA ARG A 190 -2.75 -23.83 -2.28
C ARG A 190 -2.22 -23.74 -3.71
#